data_67c37585697b20cf9670c7f24ab4525b
#
_entry.id   67c37585697b20cf9670c7f24ab4525b
#
_cell.length_a   1.000
_cell.length_b   1.000
_cell.length_c   1.000
_cell.angle_alpha   90.00
_cell.angle_beta   90.00
_cell.angle_gamma   90.00
#
_symmetry.space_group_name_H-M   'P 1'
#
loop_
_entity.id
_entity.type
_entity.pdbx_description
1 polymer ?
#
loop_
_entity_poly.entity_id
_entity_poly.type
_entity_poly.pdbx_seq_one_letter_code
_entity_poly.pdbx_strand_id
1 'polypeptide(L)'
;MSVILNSGEISRALRRISHEILEKNHGPENLLLLGIPTRGAYLSRRIASAISEIENTELESGTLDITMYRDDLRLKAPRTLLPTSIPGGSIDGKDVVLIDDVFYSGRTIRAALDALNELGRPKSVQLAVLIDRGHRELPIRADFVGKNIPTAKEESVRVHLSEIDPFDEVIIEGRTR
;
A
#
# COMPACT_ATOMS: atom_id res chain seq x y z
N MET A 1 23.24 -6.48 -3.11
CA MET A 1 22.26 -5.94 -2.13
C MET A 1 22.60 -4.50 -1.84
N SER A 2 21.66 -3.59 -2.07
CA SER A 2 21.86 -2.15 -1.86
C SER A 2 20.68 -1.58 -1.09
N VAL A 3 20.95 -0.78 -0.05
CA VAL A 3 19.93 -0.04 0.70
C VAL A 3 19.51 1.18 -0.13
N ILE A 4 18.21 1.30 -0.38
CA ILE A 4 17.60 2.36 -1.19
C ILE A 4 16.93 3.41 -0.33
N LEU A 5 16.31 3.01 0.76
CA LEU A 5 15.74 3.87 1.78
C LEU A 5 16.11 3.35 3.16
N ASN A 6 16.54 4.25 4.02
CA ASN A 6 16.66 4.00 5.45
C ASN A 6 15.38 4.40 6.20
N SER A 7 15.34 4.14 7.51
CA SER A 7 14.17 4.43 8.37
C SER A 7 13.71 5.89 8.28
N GLY A 8 14.64 6.84 8.35
CA GLY A 8 14.32 8.28 8.26
C GLY A 8 13.75 8.67 6.90
N GLU A 9 14.24 8.07 5.82
CA GLU A 9 13.74 8.31 4.46
C GLU A 9 12.36 7.71 4.25
N ILE A 10 12.08 6.53 4.81
CA ILE A 10 10.74 5.93 4.83
C ILE A 10 9.76 6.84 5.56
N SER A 11 10.10 7.31 6.76
CA SER A 11 9.25 8.22 7.53
C SER A 11 8.94 9.51 6.77
N ARG A 12 9.92 10.12 6.12
CA ARG A 12 9.70 11.32 5.31
C ARG A 12 8.82 11.04 4.09
N ALA A 13 9.02 9.92 3.41
CA ALA A 13 8.20 9.52 2.27
C ALA A 13 6.74 9.31 2.68
N LEU A 14 6.47 8.62 3.78
CA LEU A 14 5.12 8.40 4.28
C LEU A 14 4.44 9.69 4.72
N ARG A 15 5.18 10.61 5.35
CA ARG A 15 4.63 11.92 5.73
C ARG A 15 4.28 12.77 4.51
N ARG A 16 5.11 12.76 3.48
CA ARG A 16 4.82 13.43 2.20
C ARG A 16 3.59 12.83 1.52
N ILE A 17 3.50 11.51 1.44
CA ILE A 17 2.32 10.81 0.91
C ILE A 17 1.05 11.21 1.68
N SER A 18 1.13 11.31 3.00
CA SER A 18 0.01 11.73 3.85
C SER A 18 -0.48 13.13 3.49
N HIS A 19 0.41 14.08 3.29
CA HIS A 19 0.06 15.42 2.81
C HIS A 19 -0.55 15.40 1.40
N GLU A 20 0.02 14.62 0.48
CA GLU A 20 -0.50 14.50 -0.89
C GLU A 20 -1.92 13.89 -0.92
N ILE A 21 -2.18 12.88 -0.09
CA ILE A 21 -3.52 12.30 0.07
C ILE A 21 -4.52 13.34 0.56
N LEU A 22 -4.16 14.10 1.59
CA LEU A 22 -5.01 15.16 2.14
C LEU A 22 -5.30 16.26 1.12
N GLU A 23 -4.30 16.68 0.37
CA GLU A 23 -4.44 17.69 -0.67
C GLU A 23 -5.40 17.23 -1.77
N LYS A 24 -5.20 16.02 -2.29
CA LYS A 24 -6.05 15.47 -3.35
C LYS A 24 -7.50 15.28 -2.92
N ASN A 25 -7.74 14.93 -1.67
CA ASN A 25 -9.07 14.61 -1.14
C ASN A 25 -9.72 15.78 -0.38
N HIS A 26 -9.09 16.94 -0.33
CA HIS A 26 -9.58 18.13 0.37
C HIS A 26 -9.86 17.90 1.86
N GLY A 27 -9.04 17.10 2.51
CA GLY A 27 -9.17 16.75 3.93
C GLY A 27 -9.48 15.27 4.17
N PRO A 28 -9.60 14.86 5.44
CA PRO A 28 -9.74 13.46 5.81
C PRO A 28 -11.19 12.96 5.93
N GLU A 29 -12.20 13.82 5.78
CA GLU A 29 -13.58 13.54 6.20
C GLU A 29 -14.22 12.35 5.49
N ASN A 30 -13.88 12.14 4.21
CA ASN A 30 -14.43 11.03 3.41
C ASN A 30 -13.41 9.95 3.08
N LEU A 31 -12.20 10.03 3.66
CA LEU A 31 -11.13 9.06 3.43
C LEU A 31 -11.40 7.73 4.09
N LEU A 32 -11.08 6.67 3.37
CA LEU A 32 -10.98 5.31 3.90
C LEU A 32 -9.64 4.70 3.45
N LEU A 33 -8.72 4.51 4.39
CA LEU A 33 -7.41 3.92 4.13
C LEU A 33 -7.48 2.41 4.31
N LEU A 34 -7.12 1.65 3.29
CA LEU A 34 -7.10 0.19 3.31
C LEU A 34 -5.73 -0.32 2.91
N GLY A 35 -5.02 -0.94 3.85
CA GLY A 35 -3.74 -1.57 3.59
C GLY A 35 -3.89 -2.99 3.07
N ILE A 36 -3.12 -3.33 2.05
CA ILE A 36 -3.04 -4.69 1.53
C ILE A 36 -2.04 -5.48 2.38
N PRO A 37 -2.48 -6.51 3.10
CA PRO A 37 -1.59 -7.32 3.92
C PRO A 37 -0.44 -7.95 3.12
N THR A 38 0.76 -8.12 3.70
CA THR A 38 1.06 -7.86 5.13
C THR A 38 1.57 -6.45 5.37
N ARG A 39 2.56 -5.98 4.63
CA ARG A 39 3.24 -4.70 4.86
C ARG A 39 2.38 -3.49 4.55
N GLY A 40 1.50 -3.57 3.56
CA GLY A 40 0.56 -2.51 3.26
C GLY A 40 -0.35 -2.16 4.45
N ALA A 41 -0.71 -3.13 5.28
CA ALA A 41 -1.49 -2.90 6.50
C ALA A 41 -0.73 -2.03 7.52
N TYR A 42 0.56 -2.28 7.71
CA TYR A 42 1.39 -1.47 8.62
C TYR A 42 1.64 -0.07 8.05
N LEU A 43 1.92 0.04 6.77
CA LEU A 43 2.08 1.34 6.10
C LEU A 43 0.79 2.16 6.18
N SER A 44 -0.36 1.53 6.01
CA SER A 44 -1.67 2.19 6.14
C SER A 44 -1.88 2.76 7.55
N ARG A 45 -1.50 2.04 8.59
CA ARG A 45 -1.56 2.53 9.98
C ARG A 45 -0.62 3.71 10.19
N ARG A 46 0.59 3.68 9.65
CA ARG A 46 1.54 4.78 9.75
C ARG A 46 1.03 6.04 9.04
N ILE A 47 0.41 5.88 7.86
CA ILE A 47 -0.20 6.99 7.13
C ILE A 47 -1.42 7.53 7.89
N ALA A 48 -2.28 6.67 8.42
CA ALA A 48 -3.42 7.10 9.24
C ALA A 48 -2.97 7.89 10.47
N SER A 49 -1.92 7.45 11.15
CA SER A 49 -1.34 8.17 12.29
C SER A 49 -0.79 9.53 11.88
N ALA A 50 -0.09 9.61 10.75
CA ALA A 50 0.44 10.88 10.23
C ALA A 50 -0.69 11.86 9.87
N ILE A 51 -1.73 11.39 9.19
CA ILE A 51 -2.90 12.21 8.86
C ILE A 51 -3.62 12.68 10.12
N SER A 52 -3.81 11.80 11.10
CA SER A 52 -4.42 12.15 12.38
C SER A 52 -3.66 13.25 13.11
N GLU A 53 -2.34 13.19 13.07
CA GLU A 53 -1.46 14.20 13.66
C GLU A 53 -1.52 15.54 12.88
N ILE A 54 -1.47 15.48 11.55
CA ILE A 54 -1.49 16.67 10.67
C ILE A 54 -2.82 17.43 10.81
N GLU A 55 -3.95 16.73 10.81
CA GLU A 55 -5.29 17.29 10.82
C GLU A 55 -5.87 17.44 12.23
N ASN A 56 -5.17 16.99 13.26
CA ASN A 56 -5.63 16.96 14.64
C ASN A 56 -7.01 16.29 14.77
N THR A 57 -7.19 15.18 14.10
CA THR A 57 -8.41 14.36 14.09
C THR A 57 -8.05 12.90 14.13
N GLU A 58 -8.96 12.05 14.53
CA GLU A 58 -8.74 10.61 14.53
C GLU A 58 -9.12 9.99 13.19
N LEU A 59 -8.18 9.31 12.55
CA LEU A 59 -8.40 8.53 11.33
C LEU A 59 -7.88 7.11 11.55
N GLU A 60 -8.78 6.15 11.42
CA GLU A 60 -8.44 4.74 11.47
C GLU A 60 -8.09 4.21 10.08
N SER A 61 -7.24 3.19 10.01
CA SER A 61 -6.99 2.42 8.80
C SER A 61 -7.56 1.01 8.93
N GLY A 62 -7.98 0.48 7.78
CA GLY A 62 -8.42 -0.90 7.67
C GLY A 62 -7.46 -1.76 6.86
N THR A 63 -7.85 -2.99 6.67
CA THR A 63 -7.13 -3.98 5.86
C THR A 63 -8.06 -4.60 4.83
N LEU A 64 -7.52 -4.90 3.66
CA LEU A 64 -8.24 -5.55 2.57
C LEU A 64 -7.55 -6.88 2.24
N ASP A 65 -8.17 -7.98 2.58
CA ASP A 65 -7.70 -9.31 2.17
C ASP A 65 -8.02 -9.55 0.70
N ILE A 66 -6.99 -9.79 -0.09
CA ILE A 66 -7.08 -10.03 -1.53
C ILE A 66 -6.79 -11.48 -1.91
N THR A 67 -6.61 -12.37 -0.95
CA THR A 67 -6.10 -13.73 -1.18
C THR A 67 -6.96 -14.50 -2.19
N MET A 68 -8.28 -14.43 -2.08
CA MET A 68 -9.22 -15.14 -2.94
C MET A 68 -9.28 -14.61 -4.38
N TYR A 69 -8.71 -13.43 -4.64
CA TYR A 69 -8.76 -12.72 -5.93
C TYR A 69 -7.44 -12.76 -6.69
N ARG A 70 -6.40 -13.34 -6.08
CA ARG A 70 -5.08 -13.45 -6.71
C ARG A 70 -5.07 -14.52 -7.78
N ASP A 71 -4.49 -14.21 -8.94
CA ASP A 71 -4.31 -15.15 -10.05
C ASP A 71 -3.14 -16.13 -9.85
N ASP A 72 -2.26 -15.88 -8.87
CA ASP A 72 -1.11 -16.72 -8.53
C ASP A 72 -1.34 -17.71 -7.37
N LEU A 73 -2.57 -17.87 -6.88
CA LEU A 73 -2.92 -18.77 -5.77
C LEU A 73 -2.46 -20.22 -5.96
N ARG A 74 -2.41 -20.69 -7.21
CA ARG A 74 -1.96 -22.05 -7.54
C ARG A 74 -0.45 -22.22 -7.46
N LEU A 75 0.31 -21.13 -7.42
CA LEU A 75 1.78 -21.11 -7.51
C LEU A 75 2.47 -20.83 -6.17
N LYS A 76 1.76 -20.35 -5.17
CA LYS A 76 2.30 -19.97 -3.87
C LYS A 76 1.45 -20.52 -2.74
N ALA A 77 2.13 -20.98 -1.68
CA ALA A 77 1.46 -21.39 -0.46
C ALA A 77 0.62 -20.23 0.13
N PRO A 78 -0.55 -20.52 0.72
CA PRO A 78 -1.34 -19.49 1.37
C PRO A 78 -0.52 -18.84 2.50
N ARG A 79 -0.42 -17.50 2.45
CA ARG A 79 0.18 -16.71 3.54
C ARG A 79 -0.81 -16.61 4.68
N THR A 80 -0.30 -16.40 5.90
CA THR A 80 -1.14 -16.08 7.05
C THR A 80 -2.00 -14.85 6.72
N LEU A 81 -3.32 -15.03 6.76
CA LEU A 81 -4.27 -14.02 6.33
C LEU A 81 -4.56 -13.05 7.46
N LEU A 82 -4.38 -11.76 7.19
CA LEU A 82 -5.04 -10.73 7.98
C LEU A 82 -6.43 -10.52 7.39
N PRO A 83 -7.51 -10.66 8.18
CA PRO A 83 -8.86 -10.52 7.65
C PRO A 83 -9.14 -9.10 7.17
N THR A 84 -10.07 -8.96 6.23
CA THR A 84 -10.61 -7.66 5.83
C THR A 84 -11.25 -6.97 7.04
N SER A 85 -10.85 -5.73 7.27
CA SER A 85 -11.38 -4.88 8.34
C SER A 85 -11.65 -3.49 7.76
N ILE A 86 -12.92 -3.09 7.78
CA ILE A 86 -13.35 -1.80 7.22
C ILE A 86 -13.79 -0.87 8.35
N PRO A 87 -13.03 0.18 8.63
CA PRO A 87 -13.45 1.22 9.58
C PRO A 87 -14.81 1.82 9.16
N GLY A 88 -15.74 1.88 10.09
CA GLY A 88 -17.13 2.31 9.81
C GLY A 88 -18.01 1.27 9.11
N GLY A 89 -17.48 0.12 8.75
CA GLY A 89 -18.24 -1.05 8.25
C GLY A 89 -18.68 -1.00 6.80
N SER A 90 -18.48 0.10 6.07
CA SER A 90 -18.86 0.23 4.66
C SER A 90 -17.86 1.06 3.87
N ILE A 91 -17.66 0.67 2.60
CA ILE A 91 -16.86 1.44 1.64
C ILE A 91 -17.73 2.36 0.76
N ASP A 92 -19.05 2.25 0.86
CA ASP A 92 -19.96 2.97 -0.03
C ASP A 92 -19.77 4.50 0.08
N GLY A 93 -19.59 5.14 -1.06
CA GLY A 93 -19.44 6.59 -1.17
C GLY A 93 -18.13 7.14 -0.62
N LYS A 94 -17.21 6.29 -0.14
CA LYS A 94 -15.92 6.70 0.40
C LYS A 94 -14.87 6.92 -0.71
N ASP A 95 -13.94 7.82 -0.43
CA ASP A 95 -12.71 7.96 -1.19
C ASP A 95 -11.70 6.96 -0.61
N VAL A 96 -11.62 5.78 -1.24
CA VAL A 96 -10.75 4.69 -0.79
C VAL A 96 -9.33 4.92 -1.28
N VAL A 97 -8.36 4.85 -0.37
CA VAL A 97 -6.94 4.80 -0.72
C VAL A 97 -6.42 3.42 -0.37
N LEU A 98 -6.08 2.64 -1.39
CA LEU A 98 -5.37 1.37 -1.25
C LEU A 98 -3.90 1.65 -0.97
N ILE A 99 -3.31 0.94 -0.03
CA ILE A 99 -1.92 1.14 0.38
C ILE A 99 -1.17 -0.19 0.29
N ASP A 100 -0.06 -0.18 -0.42
CA ASP A 100 0.83 -1.33 -0.56
C ASP A 100 2.30 -0.91 -0.43
N ASP A 101 3.19 -1.87 -0.25
CA ASP A 101 4.63 -1.61 -0.11
C ASP A 101 5.32 -1.41 -1.47
N VAL A 102 5.17 -2.35 -2.39
CA VAL A 102 5.85 -2.34 -3.70
C VAL A 102 4.85 -2.53 -4.83
N PHE A 103 4.82 -1.56 -5.73
CA PHE A 103 4.08 -1.66 -7.00
C PHE A 103 4.99 -2.21 -8.09
N TYR A 104 4.56 -3.31 -8.71
CA TYR A 104 5.30 -4.00 -9.76
C TYR A 104 4.44 -4.17 -11.01
N SER A 105 3.82 -5.34 -11.23
CA SER A 105 3.03 -5.64 -12.41
C SER A 105 1.63 -4.99 -12.42
N GLY A 106 1.07 -4.71 -11.25
CA GLY A 106 -0.30 -4.25 -11.04
C GLY A 106 -1.30 -5.36 -10.73
N ARG A 107 -0.87 -6.63 -10.72
CA ARG A 107 -1.77 -7.78 -10.49
C ARG A 107 -2.32 -7.84 -9.07
N THR A 108 -1.52 -7.46 -8.08
CA THR A 108 -1.98 -7.30 -6.69
C THR A 108 -3.10 -6.26 -6.58
N ILE A 109 -2.95 -5.14 -7.26
CA ILE A 109 -3.95 -4.05 -7.24
C ILE A 109 -5.21 -4.44 -8.02
N ARG A 110 -5.09 -5.18 -9.11
CA ARG A 110 -6.25 -5.75 -9.80
C ARG A 110 -7.06 -6.64 -8.85
N ALA A 111 -6.40 -7.54 -8.12
CA ALA A 111 -7.03 -8.38 -7.11
C ALA A 111 -7.73 -7.55 -6.03
N ALA A 112 -7.11 -6.45 -5.59
CA ALA A 112 -7.71 -5.53 -4.62
C ALA A 112 -8.97 -4.84 -5.18
N LEU A 113 -8.97 -4.43 -6.45
CA LEU A 113 -10.14 -3.85 -7.10
C LEU A 113 -11.29 -4.86 -7.21
N ASP A 114 -11.00 -6.12 -7.53
CA ASP A 114 -11.99 -7.20 -7.54
C ASP A 114 -12.58 -7.42 -6.15
N ALA A 115 -11.76 -7.45 -5.10
CA ALA A 115 -12.22 -7.56 -3.72
C ALA A 115 -13.13 -6.40 -3.30
N LEU A 116 -12.77 -5.16 -3.68
CA LEU A 116 -13.61 -3.98 -3.40
C LEU A 116 -14.98 -4.06 -4.05
N ASN A 117 -15.06 -4.57 -5.29
CA ASN A 117 -16.33 -4.70 -5.99
C ASN A 117 -17.35 -5.59 -5.25
N GLU A 118 -16.90 -6.55 -4.47
CA GLU A 118 -17.79 -7.40 -3.67
C GLU A 118 -18.20 -6.74 -2.34
N LEU A 119 -17.42 -5.77 -1.87
CA LEU A 119 -17.70 -5.08 -0.59
C LEU A 119 -18.66 -3.90 -0.72
N GLY A 120 -18.76 -3.32 -1.90
CA GLY A 120 -19.62 -2.17 -2.11
C GLY A 120 -19.17 -1.27 -3.27
N ARG A 121 -19.65 -0.04 -3.26
CA ARG A 121 -19.36 0.95 -4.31
C ARG A 121 -18.72 2.21 -3.73
N PRO A 122 -17.39 2.32 -3.73
CA PRO A 122 -16.72 3.54 -3.32
C PRO A 122 -16.97 4.68 -4.30
N LYS A 123 -16.82 5.92 -3.83
CA LYS A 123 -16.86 7.11 -4.68
C LYS A 123 -15.65 7.17 -5.60
N SER A 124 -14.48 6.85 -5.08
CA SER A 124 -13.23 6.76 -5.83
C SER A 124 -12.32 5.71 -5.22
N VAL A 125 -11.37 5.20 -6.01
CA VAL A 125 -10.28 4.33 -5.54
C VAL A 125 -8.97 4.94 -6.01
N GLN A 126 -8.07 5.17 -5.06
CA GLN A 126 -6.74 5.74 -5.26
C GLN A 126 -5.72 4.73 -4.77
N LEU A 127 -4.50 4.82 -5.24
CA LEU A 127 -3.41 3.92 -4.88
C LEU A 127 -2.21 4.69 -4.34
N ALA A 128 -1.76 4.32 -3.14
CA ALA A 128 -0.52 4.78 -2.53
C ALA A 128 0.44 3.60 -2.37
N VAL A 129 1.69 3.76 -2.79
CA VAL A 129 2.74 2.76 -2.63
C VAL A 129 4.02 3.39 -2.11
N LEU A 130 4.75 2.65 -1.29
CA LEU A 130 6.06 3.13 -0.84
C LEU A 130 7.05 3.15 -2.00
N ILE A 131 7.07 2.09 -2.80
CA ILE A 131 7.98 1.93 -3.94
C ILE A 131 7.20 1.59 -5.20
N ASP A 132 7.48 2.33 -6.28
CA ASP A 132 7.14 1.92 -7.64
C ASP A 132 8.43 1.50 -8.34
N ARG A 133 8.54 0.21 -8.68
CA ARG A 133 9.74 -0.35 -9.33
C ARG A 133 9.63 -0.47 -10.85
N GLY A 134 8.53 -0.01 -11.43
CA GLY A 134 8.28 -0.15 -12.86
C GLY A 134 7.78 -1.54 -13.26
N HIS A 135 7.85 -1.86 -14.54
CA HIS A 135 7.43 -3.14 -15.15
C HIS A 135 5.93 -3.45 -15.05
N ARG A 136 5.08 -2.43 -15.18
CA ARG A 136 3.63 -2.62 -15.23
C ARG A 136 3.21 -3.55 -16.37
N GLU A 137 2.30 -4.45 -16.07
CA GLU A 137 1.66 -5.34 -17.05
C GLU A 137 0.19 -4.99 -17.29
N LEU A 138 -0.39 -4.15 -16.43
CA LEU A 138 -1.78 -3.69 -16.48
C LEU A 138 -1.82 -2.16 -16.54
N PRO A 139 -2.89 -1.56 -17.10
CA PRO A 139 -3.03 -0.09 -17.17
C PRO A 139 -3.44 0.51 -15.84
N ILE A 140 -2.68 0.23 -14.80
CA ILE A 140 -2.86 0.72 -13.42
C ILE A 140 -1.63 1.55 -13.07
N ARG A 141 -1.86 2.69 -12.42
CA ARG A 141 -0.81 3.59 -11.97
C ARG A 141 -1.08 4.02 -10.53
N ALA A 142 -0.03 4.12 -9.72
CA ALA A 142 -0.13 4.69 -8.39
C ALA A 142 -0.36 6.21 -8.45
N ASP A 143 -1.26 6.71 -7.60
CA ASP A 143 -1.52 8.13 -7.43
C ASP A 143 -0.47 8.79 -6.54
N PHE A 144 0.01 8.05 -5.54
CA PHE A 144 0.99 8.51 -4.56
C PHE A 144 2.13 7.50 -4.47
N VAL A 145 3.35 7.97 -4.64
CA VAL A 145 4.55 7.11 -4.67
C VAL A 145 5.60 7.67 -3.72
N GLY A 146 6.08 6.83 -2.81
CA GLY A 146 7.18 7.21 -1.93
C GLY A 146 8.47 7.42 -2.71
N LYS A 147 8.88 6.43 -3.49
CA LYS A 147 10.05 6.52 -4.38
C LYS A 147 9.85 5.68 -5.64
N ASN A 148 10.20 6.26 -6.78
CA ASN A 148 10.32 5.54 -8.05
C ASN A 148 11.73 4.97 -8.15
N ILE A 149 11.84 3.67 -8.38
CA ILE A 149 13.13 2.97 -8.50
C ILE A 149 13.13 2.18 -9.79
N PRO A 150 13.86 2.63 -10.83
CA PRO A 150 14.05 1.81 -12.01
C PRO A 150 14.86 0.55 -11.65
N THR A 151 14.28 -0.61 -11.89
CA THR A 151 14.92 -1.90 -11.61
C THR A 151 15.02 -2.75 -12.88
N ALA A 152 15.96 -3.69 -12.92
CA ALA A 152 15.93 -4.76 -13.89
C ALA A 152 14.85 -5.79 -13.50
N LYS A 153 14.37 -6.57 -14.46
CA LYS A 153 13.33 -7.59 -14.21
C LYS A 153 13.80 -8.66 -13.21
N GLU A 154 15.08 -8.94 -13.22
CA GLU A 154 15.75 -9.96 -12.39
C GLU A 154 16.04 -9.47 -10.97
N GLU A 155 15.98 -8.16 -10.75
CA GLU A 155 16.13 -7.58 -9.41
C GLU A 155 14.84 -7.72 -8.62
N SER A 156 14.96 -7.81 -7.30
CA SER A 156 13.83 -7.76 -6.40
C SER A 156 13.96 -6.59 -5.42
N VAL A 157 12.84 -5.98 -5.11
CA VAL A 157 12.76 -4.94 -4.08
C VAL A 157 12.12 -5.55 -2.84
N ARG A 158 12.76 -5.37 -1.69
CA ARG A 158 12.21 -5.80 -0.39
C ARG A 158 12.07 -4.61 0.52
N VAL A 159 10.90 -4.54 1.15
CA VAL A 159 10.59 -3.58 2.20
C VAL A 159 10.62 -4.30 3.53
N HIS A 160 11.41 -3.81 4.46
CA HIS A 160 11.43 -4.24 5.85
C HIS A 160 10.78 -3.17 6.71
N LEU A 161 9.92 -3.59 7.63
CA LEU A 161 9.22 -2.72 8.56
C LEU A 161 9.37 -3.25 9.98
N SER A 162 9.70 -2.37 10.90
CA SER A 162 10.02 -2.73 12.30
C SER A 162 8.88 -3.41 13.07
N GLU A 163 7.68 -3.41 12.54
CA GLU A 163 6.55 -4.18 13.11
C GLU A 163 6.73 -5.69 12.96
N ILE A 164 7.48 -6.13 11.93
CA ILE A 164 7.68 -7.57 11.62
C ILE A 164 9.12 -7.91 11.24
N ASP A 165 9.97 -6.92 11.03
CA ASP A 165 11.37 -7.06 10.66
C ASP A 165 12.25 -6.40 11.74
N PRO A 166 13.58 -6.63 11.78
CA PRO A 166 14.45 -6.02 12.80
C PRO A 166 14.51 -4.49 12.75
N PHE A 167 14.34 -3.90 11.57
CA PHE A 167 14.41 -2.45 11.33
C PHE A 167 13.71 -2.06 10.03
N ASP A 168 13.47 -0.75 9.88
CA ASP A 168 12.89 -0.18 8.65
C ASP A 168 13.99 0.04 7.60
N GLU A 169 13.83 -0.57 6.44
CA GLU A 169 14.65 -0.29 5.26
C GLU A 169 13.96 -0.74 3.96
N VAL A 170 14.42 -0.21 2.85
CA VAL A 170 14.13 -0.76 1.51
C VAL A 170 15.43 -1.15 0.86
N ILE A 171 15.51 -2.36 0.35
CA ILE A 171 16.69 -2.90 -0.33
C ILE A 171 16.36 -3.39 -1.74
N ILE A 172 17.36 -3.34 -2.61
CA ILE A 172 17.36 -4.06 -3.89
C ILE A 172 18.32 -5.22 -3.79
N GLU A 173 17.83 -6.40 -4.17
CA GLU A 173 18.64 -7.61 -4.32
C GLU A 173 18.77 -7.94 -5.80
N GLY A 174 20.01 -7.97 -6.30
CA GLY A 174 20.31 -8.55 -7.60
C GLY A 174 20.30 -10.08 -7.52
N ARG A 175 20.10 -10.74 -8.65
CA ARG A 175 20.22 -12.20 -8.74
C ARG A 175 21.63 -12.59 -8.33
N THR A 176 21.78 -13.34 -7.26
CA THR A 176 23.05 -14.03 -6.95
C THR A 176 23.28 -15.01 -8.10
N ARG A 177 24.40 -14.86 -8.81
CA ARG A 177 24.85 -15.80 -9.83
C ARG A 177 25.18 -17.14 -9.22
#